data_ea15eb9420209cceda4db978e685e682
#
_entry.id   ea15eb9420209cceda4db978e685e682
#
_cell.length_a   1.000
_cell.length_b   1.000
_cell.length_c   1.000
_cell.angle_alpha   90.00
_cell.angle_beta   90.00
_cell.angle_gamma   90.00
#
_symmetry.space_group_name_H-M   'P 1'
#
loop_
_entity.id
_entity.type
_entity.pdbx_description
1 polymer ?
#
loop_
_entity_poly.entity_id
_entity_poly.type
_entity_poly.pdbx_seq_one_letter_code
_entity_poly.pdbx_strand_id
1 'polypeptide(L)'
;MLTKQVDSRERVFRPIPISYLIQTANQFACDIYVSNEKDRANLKQYDEMKNLKMGGFLTFYFKGSDETEAEDRIHRILWQDN
;
A
#
# COMPACT_ATOMS: atom_id res chain seq x y z
N MET A 1 14.56 5.98 -0.20
CA MET A 1 13.51 4.95 -0.11
C MET A 1 12.79 5.05 1.22
N LEU A 2 11.47 5.05 1.18
CA LEU A 2 10.63 5.16 2.36
C LEU A 2 9.92 3.83 2.59
N THR A 3 9.98 3.31 3.81
CA THR A 3 9.27 2.07 4.18
C THR A 3 8.31 2.34 5.32
N LYS A 4 7.18 1.64 5.31
CA LYS A 4 6.20 1.72 6.37
C LYS A 4 5.71 0.33 6.73
N GLN A 5 5.86 -0.04 7.98
CA GLN A 5 5.40 -1.33 8.49
C GLN A 5 4.10 -1.14 9.25
N VAL A 6 3.15 -2.02 8.98
CA VAL A 6 1.82 -1.95 9.58
C VAL A 6 1.37 -3.35 9.98
N ASP A 7 0.78 -3.46 11.15
CA ASP A 7 0.12 -4.69 11.57
C ASP A 7 -1.39 -4.50 11.39
N SER A 8 -1.96 -5.16 10.40
CA SER A 8 -3.38 -5.03 10.09
C SER A 8 -4.28 -5.62 11.19
N ARG A 9 -3.71 -6.36 12.14
CA ARG A 9 -4.45 -6.84 13.32
C ARG A 9 -4.68 -5.73 14.33
N GLU A 10 -3.81 -4.71 14.31
CA GLU A 10 -3.95 -3.55 15.21
C GLU A 10 -4.74 -2.42 14.57
N ARG A 11 -4.66 -2.31 13.25
CA ARG A 11 -5.36 -1.28 12.50
C ARG A 11 -6.17 -1.91 11.37
N VAL A 12 -7.45 -1.62 11.34
CA VAL A 12 -8.33 -2.16 10.32
C VAL A 12 -8.26 -1.29 9.07
N PHE A 13 -8.04 -1.93 7.93
CA PHE A 13 -8.09 -1.23 6.65
C PHE A 13 -9.51 -0.79 6.35
N ARG A 14 -9.65 0.38 5.73
CA ARG A 14 -10.93 0.81 5.21
C ARG A 14 -11.37 -0.16 4.11
N PRO A 15 -12.68 -0.48 4.02
CA PRO A 15 -13.18 -1.38 2.98
C PRO A 15 -13.26 -0.65 1.64
N ILE A 16 -12.13 -0.41 1.01
CA ILE A 16 -12.07 0.25 -0.30
C ILE A 16 -11.82 -0.79 -1.39
N PRO A 17 -12.31 -0.55 -2.62
CA PRO A 17 -11.98 -1.42 -3.74
C PRO A 17 -10.47 -1.40 -4.03
N ILE A 18 -9.92 -2.55 -4.37
CA ILE A 18 -8.50 -2.64 -4.71
C ILE A 18 -8.17 -1.78 -5.93
N SER A 19 -9.11 -1.64 -6.87
CA SER A 19 -8.93 -0.79 -8.05
C SER A 19 -8.73 0.68 -7.68
N TYR A 20 -9.40 1.14 -6.64
CA TYR A 20 -9.22 2.52 -6.16
C TYR A 20 -7.82 2.72 -5.60
N LEU A 21 -7.33 1.76 -4.83
CA LEU A 21 -5.98 1.80 -4.29
C LEU A 21 -4.93 1.83 -5.41
N ILE A 22 -5.12 1.01 -6.43
CA ILE A 22 -4.22 0.95 -7.58
C ILE A 22 -4.25 2.26 -8.36
N GLN A 23 -5.42 2.83 -8.60
CA GLN A 23 -5.54 4.11 -9.29
C GLN A 23 -4.83 5.22 -8.51
N THR A 24 -4.97 5.21 -7.20
CA THR A 24 -4.29 6.19 -6.36
C THR A 24 -2.77 6.03 -6.46
N ALA A 25 -2.28 4.80 -6.40
CA ALA A 25 -0.85 4.53 -6.51
C ALA A 25 -0.29 4.98 -7.86
N ASN A 26 -1.08 4.86 -8.92
CA ASN A 26 -0.64 5.25 -10.27
C ASN A 26 -0.60 6.76 -10.48
N GLN A 27 -1.09 7.56 -9.54
CA GLN A 27 -0.97 9.01 -9.60
C GLN A 27 0.44 9.50 -9.24
N PHE A 28 1.26 8.64 -8.69
CA PHE A 28 2.61 8.99 -8.25
C PHE A 28 3.66 8.36 -9.16
N ALA A 29 4.77 9.08 -9.34
CA ALA A 29 5.87 8.59 -10.18
C ALA A 29 6.72 7.54 -9.46
N CYS A 30 6.75 7.54 -8.14
CA CYS A 30 7.56 6.61 -7.37
C CYS A 30 7.08 5.17 -7.54
N ASP A 31 8.01 4.24 -7.32
CA ASP A 31 7.68 2.82 -7.24
C ASP A 31 7.05 2.52 -5.89
N ILE A 32 5.98 1.73 -5.89
CA ILE A 32 5.26 1.38 -4.67
C ILE A 32 5.04 -0.12 -4.63
N TYR A 33 5.54 -0.76 -3.57
CA TYR A 33 5.38 -2.20 -3.36
C TYR A 33 4.81 -2.46 -1.99
N VAL A 34 4.11 -3.57 -1.86
CA VAL A 34 3.63 -4.05 -0.57
C VAL A 34 4.00 -5.52 -0.42
N SER A 35 4.48 -5.89 0.75
CA SER A 35 4.81 -7.28 1.04
C SER A 35 4.14 -7.74 2.32
N ASN A 36 3.71 -9.00 2.30
CA ASN A 36 3.32 -9.70 3.52
C ASN A 36 4.46 -10.66 3.90
N GLU A 37 4.19 -11.60 4.79
CA GLU A 37 5.24 -12.53 5.25
C GLU A 37 5.72 -13.49 4.15
N LYS A 38 4.92 -13.69 3.10
CA LYS A 38 5.20 -14.69 2.05
C LYS A 38 5.43 -14.08 0.69
N ASP A 39 4.70 -13.02 0.35
CA ASP A 39 4.63 -12.51 -1.00
C ASP A 39 4.87 -11.01 -1.07
N ARG A 40 5.19 -10.55 -2.26
CA ARG A 40 5.39 -9.14 -2.54
C ARG A 40 4.65 -8.78 -3.84
N ALA A 41 4.06 -7.61 -3.87
CA ALA A 41 3.31 -7.15 -5.04
C ALA A 41 3.60 -5.69 -5.33
N ASN A 42 3.58 -5.34 -6.62
CA ASN A 42 3.63 -3.96 -7.06
C ASN A 42 2.22 -3.37 -6.90
N LEU A 43 2.11 -2.33 -6.07
CA LEU A 43 0.81 -1.73 -5.76
C LEU A 43 0.12 -1.13 -6.99
N LYS A 44 0.87 -0.86 -8.05
CA LYS A 44 0.34 -0.32 -9.29
C LYS A 44 -0.18 -1.38 -10.26
N GLN A 45 0.05 -2.67 -9.95
CA GLN A 45 -0.29 -3.79 -10.84
C GLN A 45 -1.44 -4.60 -10.24
N TYR A 46 -2.58 -4.57 -10.92
CA TYR A 46 -3.76 -5.29 -10.45
C TYR A 46 -3.52 -6.79 -10.37
N ASP A 47 -2.84 -7.36 -11.39
CA ASP A 47 -2.58 -8.81 -11.42
C ASP A 47 -1.76 -9.30 -10.24
N GLU A 48 -0.86 -8.48 -9.73
CA GLU A 48 -0.07 -8.82 -8.56
C GLU A 48 -0.88 -8.62 -7.29
N MET A 49 -1.60 -7.51 -7.21
CA MET A 49 -2.34 -7.15 -5.99
C MET A 49 -3.52 -8.07 -5.72
N LYS A 50 -4.19 -8.56 -6.76
CA LYS A 50 -5.35 -9.42 -6.57
C LYS A 50 -5.02 -10.73 -5.88
N ASN A 51 -3.77 -11.17 -5.96
CA ASN A 51 -3.31 -12.43 -5.36
C ASN A 51 -2.64 -12.23 -4.00
N LEU A 52 -2.42 -10.99 -3.60
CA LEU A 52 -1.75 -10.68 -2.34
C LEU A 52 -2.75 -10.64 -1.20
N LYS A 53 -2.46 -11.38 -0.13
CA LYS A 53 -3.27 -11.31 1.08
C LYS A 53 -2.84 -10.11 1.91
N MET A 54 -3.77 -9.20 2.15
CA MET A 54 -3.51 -7.96 2.88
C MET A 54 -3.72 -8.08 4.39
N GLY A 55 -3.76 -9.29 4.91
CA GLY A 55 -3.89 -9.53 6.33
C GLY A 55 -2.55 -9.70 7.03
N GLY A 56 -2.52 -9.46 8.33
CA GLY A 56 -1.33 -9.65 9.13
C GLY A 56 -0.34 -8.50 9.03
N PHE A 57 0.93 -8.82 9.10
CA PHE A 57 2.00 -7.82 9.07
C PHE A 57 2.36 -7.47 7.64
N LEU A 58 2.29 -6.17 7.33
CA LEU A 58 2.56 -5.65 5.98
C LEU A 58 3.68 -4.62 6.01
N THR A 59 4.49 -4.62 4.95
CA THR A 59 5.50 -3.59 4.73
C THR A 59 5.24 -2.93 3.38
N PHE A 60 5.11 -1.61 3.41
CA PHE A 60 4.95 -0.81 2.19
C PHE A 60 6.28 -0.14 1.87
N TYR A 61 6.66 -0.17 0.59
CA TYR A 61 7.89 0.41 0.10
C TYR A 61 7.57 1.49 -0.92
N PHE A 62 8.21 2.64 -0.76
CA PHE A 62 8.04 3.78 -1.68
C PHE A 62 9.43 4.25 -2.10
N LYS A 63 9.66 4.36 -3.40
CA LYS A 63 10.95 4.81 -3.90
C LYS A 63 10.78 5.75 -5.08
N GLY A 64 11.20 7.00 -4.91
CA GLY A 64 11.11 8.01 -5.95
C GLY A 64 11.01 9.41 -5.36
N SER A 65 10.95 10.41 -6.24
CA SER A 65 10.96 11.82 -5.83
C SER A 65 9.73 12.23 -5.04
N ASP A 66 8.59 11.56 -5.27
CA ASP A 66 7.33 11.87 -4.59
C ASP A 66 6.92 10.81 -3.56
N GLU A 67 7.90 10.07 -3.03
CA GLU A 67 7.63 8.95 -2.11
C GLU A 67 6.93 9.38 -0.82
N THR A 68 7.25 10.56 -0.30
CA THR A 68 6.62 11.07 0.92
C THR A 68 5.15 11.38 0.69
N GLU A 69 4.84 12.02 -0.42
CA GLU A 69 3.45 12.34 -0.77
C GLU A 69 2.65 11.08 -1.06
N ALA A 70 3.27 10.10 -1.72
CA ALA A 70 2.64 8.83 -2.00
C ALA A 70 2.31 8.07 -0.71
N GLU A 71 3.25 8.02 0.22
CA GLU A 71 3.02 7.37 1.51
C GLU A 71 1.87 8.03 2.27
N ASP A 72 1.86 9.36 2.33
CA ASP A 72 0.80 10.10 3.02
C ASP A 72 -0.57 9.81 2.41
N ARG A 73 -0.66 9.80 1.09
CA ARG A 73 -1.94 9.56 0.40
C ARG A 73 -2.42 8.13 0.62
N ILE A 74 -1.53 7.15 0.48
CA ILE A 74 -1.87 5.73 0.69
C ILE A 74 -2.31 5.52 2.15
N HIS A 75 -1.60 6.14 3.08
CA HIS A 75 -1.97 6.07 4.49
C HIS A 75 -3.40 6.58 4.72
N ARG A 76 -3.74 7.72 4.14
CA ARG A 76 -5.05 8.34 4.35
C ARG A 76 -6.20 7.52 3.79
N ILE A 77 -5.99 6.80 2.68
CA ILE A 77 -7.07 6.02 2.09
C ILE A 77 -7.20 4.64 2.70
N LEU A 78 -6.12 4.09 3.26
CA LEU A 78 -6.16 2.75 3.86
C LEU A 78 -6.54 2.76 5.33
N TRP A 79 -6.12 3.76 6.07
CA TRP A 79 -6.36 3.81 7.51
C TRP A 79 -7.14 5.04 7.88
N GLN A 80 -7.98 4.87 8.88
CA GLN A 80 -8.71 5.97 9.48
C GLN A 80 -8.02 6.29 10.80
N ASP A 81 -7.36 7.45 10.85
CA ASP A 81 -6.78 7.94 12.09
C ASP A 81 -7.86 8.67 12.89
N ASN A 82 -7.97 8.29 14.13
CA ASN A 82 -8.87 8.96 15.07
C ASN A 82 -8.07 9.90 15.96
#